data_3c0e10383d0a4692b95e5101a530cec6
#
_entry.id   3c0e10383d0a4692b95e5101a530cec6
#
_cell.length_a   1.000
_cell.length_b   1.000
_cell.length_c   1.000
_cell.angle_alpha   90.00
_cell.angle_beta   90.00
_cell.angle_gamma   90.00
#
_symmetry.space_group_name_H-M   'P 1'
#
loop_
_entity.id
_entity.type
_entity.pdbx_description
1 polymer ?
#
loop_
_entity_poly.entity_id
_entity_poly.type
_entity_poly.pdbx_seq_one_letter_code
_entity_poly.pdbx_strand_id
1 'polypeptide(L)'
;SKQMMKKLLVSLLFIFTVLFGFGFNQSTLANDVLPIRPNIVVARTVGLYQVGDDVTIYKEPNDDSMILYRVRWTSDEFFPENIGAEKFFTVFLPEKELALVSVTDVIDDWVEIVYDNSTGKTGWIKKDDPYKFMTWINFYNTYGKKYGLRMLKSAPAVCKDVKSAPEDSAKTLSTINMPQKINLNVIRGNWALVSVFDLDRIPKTGYVRWRSEDGVRYYFPEVK
;
A
#
# COMPACT_ATOMS: atom_id res chain seq x y z
N SER A 1 39.97 41.50 -27.67
CA SER A 1 39.13 42.08 -28.70
C SER A 1 37.69 41.80 -28.45
N LYS A 2 36.76 42.69 -28.76
CA LYS A 2 35.28 42.55 -28.53
C LYS A 2 34.71 41.24 -29.10
N GLN A 3 35.35 40.64 -30.08
CA GLN A 3 34.91 39.41 -30.71
C GLN A 3 35.25 38.15 -29.88
N MET A 4 36.33 38.19 -29.14
CA MET A 4 36.74 37.11 -28.24
C MET A 4 35.85 37.06 -26.99
N MET A 5 35.46 38.24 -26.47
CA MET A 5 34.56 38.34 -25.32
C MET A 5 33.14 37.88 -25.65
N LYS A 6 32.65 38.14 -26.88
CA LYS A 6 31.33 37.60 -27.31
C LYS A 6 31.33 36.08 -27.44
N LYS A 7 32.42 35.49 -27.94
CA LYS A 7 32.54 34.03 -28.02
C LYS A 7 32.62 33.37 -26.65
N LEU A 8 33.30 34.04 -25.70
CA LEU A 8 33.37 33.54 -24.30
C LEU A 8 32.00 33.65 -23.60
N LEU A 9 31.27 34.74 -23.83
CA LEU A 9 29.93 34.93 -23.24
C LEU A 9 28.90 33.92 -23.77
N VAL A 10 28.94 33.64 -25.08
CA VAL A 10 28.06 32.64 -25.70
C VAL A 10 28.41 31.23 -25.24
N SER A 11 29.70 30.93 -25.07
CA SER A 11 30.12 29.62 -24.53
C SER A 11 29.73 29.44 -23.07
N LEU A 12 29.81 30.51 -22.25
CA LEU A 12 29.37 30.48 -20.84
C LEU A 12 27.85 30.35 -20.74
N LEU A 13 27.11 31.01 -21.62
CA LEU A 13 25.64 30.89 -21.65
C LEU A 13 25.18 29.48 -22.04
N PHE A 14 25.91 28.84 -22.97
CA PHE A 14 25.60 27.46 -23.39
C PHE A 14 25.92 26.42 -22.29
N ILE A 15 26.98 26.64 -21.53
CA ILE A 15 27.32 25.78 -20.38
C ILE A 15 26.30 25.94 -19.25
N PHE A 16 25.78 27.15 -19.06
CA PHE A 16 24.75 27.38 -18.02
C PHE A 16 23.39 26.79 -18.41
N THR A 17 23.02 26.79 -19.70
CA THR A 17 21.78 26.16 -20.16
C THR A 17 21.86 24.63 -20.15
N VAL A 18 23.03 24.04 -20.34
CA VAL A 18 23.21 22.59 -20.27
C VAL A 18 23.24 22.11 -18.80
N LEU A 19 23.70 22.95 -17.86
CA LEU A 19 23.67 22.63 -16.41
C LEU A 19 22.28 22.79 -15.77
N PHE A 20 21.40 23.62 -16.36
CA PHE A 20 20.01 23.72 -15.90
C PHE A 20 19.04 22.78 -16.62
N GLY A 21 19.49 22.11 -17.69
CA GLY A 21 18.71 21.16 -18.46
C GLY A 21 18.70 19.72 -17.90
N PHE A 22 19.56 19.41 -16.92
CA PHE A 22 19.37 18.28 -16.03
C PHE A 22 18.39 18.71 -14.95
N GLY A 23 17.15 18.88 -15.35
CA GLY A 23 16.07 18.78 -14.43
C GLY A 23 16.31 17.50 -13.65
N PHE A 24 16.51 17.64 -12.35
CA PHE A 24 16.33 16.57 -11.43
C PHE A 24 14.93 16.03 -11.73
N ASN A 25 14.83 15.02 -12.56
CA ASN A 25 13.86 13.99 -12.37
C ASN A 25 14.28 13.36 -11.03
N GLN A 26 13.98 14.05 -9.94
CA GLN A 26 13.52 13.33 -8.78
C GLN A 26 12.27 12.63 -9.30
N SER A 27 12.45 11.44 -9.87
CA SER A 27 11.53 10.40 -9.58
C SER A 27 11.51 10.38 -8.05
N THR A 28 10.62 11.13 -7.47
CA THR A 28 9.99 10.73 -6.25
C THR A 28 9.52 9.33 -6.59
N LEU A 29 10.36 8.35 -6.30
CA LEU A 29 9.87 7.06 -5.91
C LEU A 29 8.92 7.43 -4.79
N ALA A 30 7.68 7.72 -5.16
CA ALA A 30 6.61 7.67 -4.22
C ALA A 30 6.89 6.38 -3.49
N ASN A 31 6.97 6.43 -2.16
CA ASN A 31 7.00 5.26 -1.33
C ASN A 31 5.69 4.54 -1.62
N ASP A 32 5.69 3.81 -2.71
CA ASP A 32 4.52 3.08 -3.15
C ASP A 32 4.40 1.95 -2.16
N VAL A 33 3.48 2.14 -1.22
CA VAL A 33 2.79 1.01 -0.65
C VAL A 33 2.51 0.12 -1.84
N LEU A 34 3.18 -1.03 -1.90
CA LEU A 34 3.10 -1.92 -3.06
C LEU A 34 1.62 -2.13 -3.33
N PRO A 35 1.11 -1.76 -4.50
CA PRO A 35 -0.31 -1.82 -4.74
C PRO A 35 -0.71 -3.28 -4.56
N ILE A 36 -1.60 -3.53 -3.61
CA ILE A 36 -2.29 -4.81 -3.52
C ILE A 36 -2.92 -4.97 -4.89
N ARG A 37 -2.36 -5.87 -5.69
CA ARG A 37 -2.89 -6.14 -7.02
C ARG A 37 -4.27 -6.76 -6.82
N PRO A 38 -5.36 -6.10 -7.23
CA PRO A 38 -6.72 -6.49 -6.84
C PRO A 38 -7.20 -7.77 -7.51
N ASN A 39 -6.45 -8.31 -8.44
CA ASN A 39 -6.90 -9.36 -9.33
C ASN A 39 -6.81 -10.75 -8.73
N ILE A 40 -6.38 -10.91 -7.46
CA ILE A 40 -5.99 -12.23 -7.07
C ILE A 40 -6.44 -12.49 -5.65
N VAL A 41 -6.92 -13.63 -5.44
CA VAL A 41 -7.01 -14.53 -4.29
C VAL A 41 -6.77 -13.90 -2.88
N VAL A 42 -6.26 -12.69 -2.84
CA VAL A 42 -6.08 -11.84 -1.65
C VAL A 42 -7.43 -11.45 -1.02
N ALA A 43 -8.52 -11.67 -1.74
CA ALA A 43 -9.88 -11.43 -1.26
C ALA A 43 -10.23 -12.17 0.04
N ARG A 44 -9.58 -13.30 0.31
CA ARG A 44 -9.83 -14.13 1.50
C ARG A 44 -8.87 -13.89 2.65
N THR A 45 -8.06 -12.88 2.59
CA THR A 45 -7.16 -12.55 3.69
C THR A 45 -7.91 -11.90 4.83
N VAL A 46 -7.50 -12.21 6.05
CA VAL A 46 -8.16 -11.74 7.30
C VAL A 46 -7.44 -10.58 7.94
N GLY A 47 -6.24 -10.27 7.49
CA GLY A 47 -5.44 -9.17 8.01
C GLY A 47 -3.99 -9.21 7.57
N LEU A 48 -3.15 -8.64 8.39
CA LEU A 48 -1.72 -8.46 8.17
C LEU A 48 -0.90 -8.94 9.37
N TYR A 49 0.33 -9.35 9.10
CA TYR A 49 1.31 -9.69 10.12
C TYR A 49 2.64 -9.00 9.82
N GLN A 50 3.23 -8.39 10.84
CA GLN A 50 4.59 -7.84 10.74
C GLN A 50 5.59 -8.98 10.76
N VAL A 51 6.50 -9.01 9.79
CA VAL A 51 7.59 -10.00 9.73
C VAL A 51 8.94 -9.36 10.01
N GLY A 52 9.84 -10.15 10.60
CA GLY A 52 11.26 -9.81 10.71
C GLY A 52 12.01 -10.04 9.41
N ASP A 53 13.29 -9.79 9.44
CA ASP A 53 14.20 -9.87 8.27
C ASP A 53 14.69 -11.29 7.94
N ASP A 54 14.31 -12.28 8.74
CA ASP A 54 14.59 -13.70 8.54
C ASP A 54 13.35 -14.52 8.89
N VAL A 55 12.69 -15.09 7.88
CA VAL A 55 11.42 -15.80 8.02
C VAL A 55 11.51 -17.17 7.34
N THR A 56 11.16 -18.22 8.07
CA THR A 56 11.00 -19.55 7.51
C THR A 56 9.53 -19.84 7.23
N ILE A 57 9.22 -20.22 6.00
CA ILE A 57 7.87 -20.56 5.54
C ILE A 57 7.75 -22.07 5.44
N TYR A 58 6.78 -22.63 6.15
CA TYR A 58 6.48 -24.05 6.23
C TYR A 58 5.21 -24.38 5.43
N LYS A 59 5.13 -25.63 4.99
CA LYS A 59 3.94 -26.14 4.30
C LYS A 59 2.74 -26.28 5.25
N GLU A 60 2.99 -26.71 6.49
CA GLU A 60 2.00 -26.97 7.53
C GLU A 60 2.39 -26.23 8.83
N PRO A 61 1.44 -25.94 9.72
CA PRO A 61 1.70 -25.20 10.95
C PRO A 61 2.32 -26.06 12.05
N ASN A 62 3.50 -26.63 11.79
CA ASN A 62 4.28 -27.37 12.77
C ASN A 62 5.78 -27.35 12.42
N ASP A 63 6.61 -27.53 13.43
CA ASP A 63 8.08 -27.41 13.30
C ASP A 63 8.71 -28.58 12.47
N ASP A 64 8.01 -29.70 12.32
CA ASP A 64 8.47 -30.87 11.55
C ASP A 64 8.01 -30.81 10.07
N SER A 65 7.28 -29.78 9.71
CA SER A 65 6.77 -29.62 8.35
C SER A 65 7.90 -29.31 7.36
N MET A 66 7.64 -29.64 6.11
CA MET A 66 8.51 -29.26 5.01
C MET A 66 8.65 -27.72 4.93
N ILE A 67 9.87 -27.26 4.83
CA ILE A 67 10.18 -25.87 4.58
C ILE A 67 9.98 -25.58 3.10
N LEU A 68 9.12 -24.60 2.80
CA LEU A 68 8.89 -24.11 1.45
C LEU A 68 9.96 -23.10 1.04
N TYR A 69 10.22 -22.12 1.91
CA TYR A 69 11.19 -21.06 1.66
C TYR A 69 11.83 -20.57 2.96
N ARG A 70 13.06 -20.09 2.84
CA ARG A 70 13.73 -19.24 3.83
C ARG A 70 13.85 -17.86 3.23
N VAL A 71 13.12 -16.91 3.78
CA VAL A 71 13.08 -15.52 3.30
C VAL A 71 14.00 -14.68 4.16
N ARG A 72 14.90 -13.94 3.51
CA ARG A 72 15.74 -12.92 4.13
C ARG A 72 15.65 -11.64 3.34
N TRP A 73 15.62 -10.52 4.03
CA TRP A 73 15.54 -9.23 3.37
C TRP A 73 16.27 -8.14 4.14
N THR A 74 16.70 -7.12 3.40
CA THR A 74 17.18 -5.84 3.88
C THR A 74 16.40 -4.73 3.21
N SER A 75 16.73 -3.46 3.43
CA SER A 75 16.11 -2.35 2.69
C SER A 75 16.33 -2.45 1.17
N ASP A 76 17.41 -3.11 0.72
CA ASP A 76 17.85 -3.13 -0.68
C ASP A 76 17.79 -4.51 -1.33
N GLU A 77 17.72 -5.59 -0.53
CA GLU A 77 17.84 -6.96 -1.03
C GLU A 77 16.71 -7.85 -0.49
N PHE A 78 16.28 -8.79 -1.31
CA PHE A 78 15.28 -9.79 -0.95
C PHE A 78 15.68 -11.17 -1.49
N PHE A 79 15.64 -12.18 -0.64
CA PHE A 79 15.88 -13.58 -1.00
C PHE A 79 14.69 -14.45 -0.54
N PRO A 80 14.22 -15.40 -1.37
CA PRO A 80 14.74 -15.77 -2.69
C PRO A 80 14.32 -14.77 -3.79
N GLU A 81 15.18 -14.56 -4.79
CA GLU A 81 14.99 -13.60 -5.86
C GLU A 81 13.76 -13.89 -6.73
N ASN A 82 13.39 -15.16 -6.88
CA ASN A 82 12.24 -15.58 -7.69
C ASN A 82 10.88 -15.15 -7.09
N ILE A 83 10.83 -14.82 -5.81
CA ILE A 83 9.65 -14.22 -5.19
C ILE A 83 9.73 -12.71 -5.32
N GLY A 84 10.78 -12.10 -4.78
CA GLY A 84 10.97 -10.65 -4.74
C GLY A 84 10.11 -9.94 -3.69
N ALA A 85 10.55 -8.76 -3.26
CA ALA A 85 9.86 -7.98 -2.23
C ALA A 85 8.44 -7.57 -2.67
N GLU A 86 8.26 -7.19 -3.93
CA GLU A 86 6.99 -6.73 -4.48
C GLU A 86 5.89 -7.80 -4.55
N LYS A 87 6.26 -9.07 -4.53
CA LYS A 87 5.30 -10.18 -4.45
C LYS A 87 5.07 -10.65 -3.03
N PHE A 88 6.07 -10.51 -2.17
CA PHE A 88 6.02 -11.00 -0.79
C PHE A 88 5.28 -10.05 0.14
N PHE A 89 5.63 -8.77 0.13
CA PHE A 89 5.05 -7.79 1.04
C PHE A 89 3.75 -7.21 0.50
N THR A 90 2.83 -6.96 1.40
CA THR A 90 1.63 -6.13 1.17
C THR A 90 1.95 -4.66 1.46
N VAL A 91 2.71 -4.40 2.51
CA VAL A 91 3.26 -3.09 2.85
C VAL A 91 4.74 -3.27 3.14
N PHE A 92 5.59 -2.47 2.51
CA PHE A 92 7.04 -2.51 2.72
C PHE A 92 7.63 -1.11 2.79
N LEU A 93 7.92 -0.68 4.00
CA LEU A 93 8.56 0.59 4.34
C LEU A 93 9.67 0.32 5.34
N PRO A 94 10.83 -0.23 4.89
CA PRO A 94 11.89 -0.69 5.77
C PRO A 94 12.50 0.43 6.61
N GLU A 95 12.52 1.66 6.11
CA GLU A 95 12.98 2.84 6.85
C GLU A 95 12.08 3.18 8.07
N LYS A 96 10.87 2.64 8.10
CA LYS A 96 9.91 2.74 9.23
C LYS A 96 9.75 1.42 9.98
N GLU A 97 10.62 0.47 9.70
CA GLU A 97 10.54 -0.89 10.27
C GLU A 97 9.17 -1.55 10.03
N LEU A 98 8.53 -1.23 8.88
CA LEU A 98 7.21 -1.71 8.53
C LEU A 98 7.30 -2.67 7.34
N ALA A 99 7.13 -3.95 7.63
CA ALA A 99 7.16 -5.04 6.66
C ALA A 99 5.99 -5.99 6.93
N LEU A 100 4.88 -5.78 6.23
CA LEU A 100 3.63 -6.48 6.47
C LEU A 100 3.32 -7.45 5.34
N VAL A 101 2.88 -8.64 5.71
CA VAL A 101 2.40 -9.68 4.79
C VAL A 101 0.93 -9.96 5.03
N SER A 102 0.20 -10.33 3.99
CA SER A 102 -1.21 -10.68 4.09
C SER A 102 -1.39 -12.05 4.73
N VAL A 103 -2.38 -12.17 5.59
CA VAL A 103 -2.69 -13.36 6.41
C VAL A 103 -4.01 -13.96 5.96
N THR A 104 -4.04 -15.27 5.77
CA THR A 104 -5.24 -16.05 5.43
C THR A 104 -5.81 -16.78 6.64
N ASP A 105 -4.96 -17.19 7.58
CA ASP A 105 -5.40 -17.93 8.79
C ASP A 105 -4.43 -17.72 9.96
N VAL A 106 -4.94 -17.92 11.16
CA VAL A 106 -4.17 -17.86 12.41
C VAL A 106 -4.55 -19.06 13.27
N ILE A 107 -3.59 -19.91 13.59
CA ILE A 107 -3.77 -21.09 14.45
C ILE A 107 -2.69 -21.08 15.52
N ASP A 108 -3.07 -20.88 16.76
CA ASP A 108 -2.15 -20.86 17.92
C ASP A 108 -0.94 -19.92 17.67
N ASP A 109 0.27 -20.46 17.64
CA ASP A 109 1.51 -19.73 17.39
C ASP A 109 1.88 -19.62 15.92
N TRP A 110 0.97 -19.98 15.01
CA TRP A 110 1.21 -20.00 13.59
C TRP A 110 0.31 -19.03 12.84
N VAL A 111 0.85 -18.49 11.74
CA VAL A 111 0.15 -17.58 10.83
C VAL A 111 0.32 -18.11 9.42
N GLU A 112 -0.79 -18.36 8.71
CA GLU A 112 -0.74 -18.62 7.28
C GLU A 112 -0.67 -17.30 6.53
N ILE A 113 0.38 -17.13 5.75
CA ILE A 113 0.63 -15.92 4.98
C ILE A 113 0.55 -16.19 3.48
N VAL A 114 0.19 -15.15 2.72
CA VAL A 114 0.38 -15.14 1.28
C VAL A 114 1.82 -14.74 1.02
N TYR A 115 2.67 -15.67 0.61
CA TYR A 115 4.09 -15.40 0.33
C TYR A 115 4.34 -14.96 -1.12
N ASP A 116 3.37 -15.15 -2.00
CA ASP A 116 3.40 -14.65 -3.38
C ASP A 116 2.04 -14.02 -3.73
N ASN A 117 1.97 -12.70 -3.66
CA ASN A 117 0.76 -11.94 -3.97
C ASN A 117 0.37 -12.02 -5.45
N SER A 118 1.26 -12.45 -6.35
CA SER A 118 0.96 -12.60 -7.77
C SER A 118 0.19 -13.89 -8.09
N THR A 119 0.37 -14.92 -7.28
CA THR A 119 -0.25 -16.24 -7.47
C THR A 119 -1.22 -16.63 -6.35
N GLY A 120 -1.16 -15.93 -5.22
CA GLY A 120 -1.93 -16.28 -4.03
C GLY A 120 -1.42 -17.49 -3.27
N LYS A 121 -0.18 -17.92 -3.52
CA LYS A 121 0.43 -19.06 -2.81
C LYS A 121 0.61 -18.72 -1.34
N THR A 122 0.28 -19.70 -0.50
CA THR A 122 0.31 -19.57 0.97
C THR A 122 1.27 -20.53 1.62
N GLY A 123 1.68 -20.19 2.81
CA GLY A 123 2.47 -21.05 3.68
C GLY A 123 2.43 -20.53 5.10
N TRP A 124 2.96 -21.31 6.04
CA TRP A 124 2.87 -21.04 7.45
C TRP A 124 4.18 -20.50 8.00
N ILE A 125 4.09 -19.48 8.83
CA ILE A 125 5.19 -18.95 9.61
C ILE A 125 4.87 -19.03 11.10
N LYS A 126 5.90 -19.21 11.93
CA LYS A 126 5.77 -19.17 13.37
C LYS A 126 5.69 -17.71 13.80
N LYS A 127 4.77 -17.40 14.72
CA LYS A 127 4.71 -16.06 15.32
C LYS A 127 6.00 -15.75 16.05
N ASP A 128 6.48 -14.55 15.90
CA ASP A 128 7.69 -14.04 16.52
C ASP A 128 7.36 -12.78 17.34
N ASP A 129 7.63 -12.82 18.64
CA ASP A 129 7.50 -11.63 19.47
C ASP A 129 8.60 -10.59 19.09
N PRO A 130 8.26 -9.30 19.03
CA PRO A 130 7.01 -8.63 19.49
C PRO A 130 5.94 -8.47 18.41
N TYR A 131 6.05 -9.11 17.27
CA TYR A 131 5.15 -8.92 16.13
C TYR A 131 3.77 -9.49 16.40
N LYS A 132 2.73 -8.78 15.97
CA LYS A 132 1.34 -9.14 16.21
C LYS A 132 0.56 -9.19 14.91
N PHE A 133 -0.40 -10.10 14.88
CA PHE A 133 -1.44 -10.13 13.86
C PHE A 133 -2.36 -8.91 14.01
N MET A 134 -2.73 -8.32 12.90
CA MET A 134 -3.63 -7.18 12.83
C MET A 134 -4.73 -7.48 11.81
N THR A 135 -6.00 -7.40 12.23
CA THR A 135 -7.11 -7.50 11.28
C THR A 135 -7.09 -6.34 10.29
N TRP A 136 -7.70 -6.52 9.12
CA TRP A 136 -7.83 -5.43 8.15
C TRP A 136 -8.51 -4.20 8.74
N ILE A 137 -9.56 -4.40 9.51
CA ILE A 137 -10.28 -3.28 10.15
C ILE A 137 -9.36 -2.53 11.11
N ASN A 138 -8.59 -3.24 11.92
CA ASN A 138 -7.63 -2.61 12.84
C ASN A 138 -6.53 -1.87 12.08
N PHE A 139 -6.03 -2.46 10.99
CA PHE A 139 -5.03 -1.82 10.15
C PHE A 139 -5.56 -0.50 9.55
N TYR A 140 -6.76 -0.50 8.98
CA TYR A 140 -7.37 0.71 8.44
C TYR A 140 -7.65 1.73 9.53
N ASN A 141 -8.20 1.33 10.67
CA ASN A 141 -8.46 2.25 11.78
C ASN A 141 -7.18 2.84 12.38
N THR A 142 -6.07 2.13 12.34
CA THR A 142 -4.78 2.63 12.85
C THR A 142 -4.09 3.49 11.80
N TYR A 143 -3.77 2.92 10.64
CA TYR A 143 -2.97 3.59 9.61
C TYR A 143 -3.81 4.50 8.72
N GLY A 144 -5.05 4.12 8.42
CA GLY A 144 -5.96 4.94 7.63
C GLY A 144 -6.34 6.23 8.34
N LYS A 145 -6.60 6.20 9.66
CA LYS A 145 -6.86 7.40 10.45
C LYS A 145 -5.64 8.31 10.55
N LYS A 146 -4.46 7.72 10.67
CA LYS A 146 -3.21 8.48 10.80
C LYS A 146 -2.80 9.16 9.50
N TYR A 147 -2.88 8.46 8.38
CA TYR A 147 -2.31 8.88 7.11
C TYR A 147 -3.35 9.28 6.06
N GLY A 148 -4.61 8.94 6.26
CA GLY A 148 -5.65 9.03 5.24
C GLY A 148 -5.71 7.82 4.34
N LEU A 149 -6.64 7.87 3.39
CA LEU A 149 -6.86 6.82 2.40
C LEU A 149 -6.51 7.31 1.00
N ARG A 150 -6.09 6.39 0.15
CA ARG A 150 -6.01 6.58 -1.30
C ARG A 150 -6.88 5.56 -2.01
N MET A 151 -7.49 5.96 -3.10
CA MET A 151 -8.22 5.05 -3.97
C MET A 151 -7.23 4.26 -4.83
N LEU A 152 -7.43 2.94 -4.92
CA LEU A 152 -6.63 2.08 -5.76
C LEU A 152 -7.05 2.23 -7.23
N LYS A 153 -6.10 2.11 -8.16
CA LYS A 153 -6.34 2.29 -9.61
C LYS A 153 -7.41 1.35 -10.17
N SER A 154 -7.56 0.20 -9.56
CA SER A 154 -8.50 -0.85 -9.95
C SER A 154 -9.90 -0.67 -9.37
N ALA A 155 -10.12 0.35 -8.52
CA ALA A 155 -11.42 0.60 -7.95
C ALA A 155 -12.44 0.93 -9.04
N PRO A 156 -13.65 0.32 -9.03
CA PRO A 156 -14.72 0.70 -9.92
C PRO A 156 -15.10 2.17 -9.79
N ALA A 157 -15.57 2.79 -10.87
CA ALA A 157 -15.94 4.21 -10.87
C ALA A 157 -16.99 4.55 -9.79
N VAL A 158 -17.90 3.63 -9.49
CA VAL A 158 -18.92 3.80 -8.44
C VAL A 158 -18.34 3.99 -7.04
N CYS A 159 -17.11 3.49 -6.79
CA CYS A 159 -16.44 3.67 -5.52
C CYS A 159 -15.95 5.09 -5.27
N LYS A 160 -16.02 5.99 -6.26
CA LYS A 160 -15.75 7.42 -6.11
C LYS A 160 -16.87 8.17 -5.41
N ASP A 161 -18.07 7.58 -5.34
CA ASP A 161 -19.23 8.24 -4.78
C ASP A 161 -19.18 8.23 -3.25
N VAL A 162 -19.26 9.42 -2.68
CA VAL A 162 -19.44 9.62 -1.24
C VAL A 162 -20.93 9.62 -0.93
N LYS A 163 -21.39 8.62 -0.21
CA LYS A 163 -22.80 8.35 0.06
C LYS A 163 -23.25 8.91 1.41
N SER A 164 -24.52 9.23 1.53
CA SER A 164 -25.12 9.70 2.79
C SER A 164 -25.31 8.58 3.84
N ALA A 165 -25.30 7.32 3.42
CA ALA A 165 -25.42 6.14 4.27
C ALA A 165 -24.55 5.00 3.70
N PRO A 166 -24.19 3.98 4.51
CA PRO A 166 -23.35 2.86 4.08
C PRO A 166 -24.15 1.82 3.24
N GLU A 167 -24.74 2.26 2.15
CA GLU A 167 -25.51 1.45 1.21
C GLU A 167 -25.47 2.02 -0.20
N ASP A 168 -25.55 1.17 -1.21
CA ASP A 168 -25.42 1.58 -2.61
C ASP A 168 -26.57 2.48 -3.07
N SER A 169 -27.77 2.30 -2.52
CA SER A 169 -28.97 3.08 -2.84
C SER A 169 -28.97 4.49 -2.22
N ALA A 170 -28.09 4.77 -1.28
CA ALA A 170 -28.04 6.06 -0.61
C ALA A 170 -27.68 7.20 -1.57
N LYS A 171 -28.12 8.41 -1.22
CA LYS A 171 -27.83 9.61 -1.99
C LYS A 171 -26.32 9.87 -2.09
N THR A 172 -25.85 10.19 -3.29
CA THR A 172 -24.47 10.68 -3.49
C THR A 172 -24.36 12.13 -3.07
N LEU A 173 -23.48 12.40 -2.11
CA LEU A 173 -23.22 13.74 -1.57
C LEU A 173 -22.11 14.46 -2.33
N SER A 174 -21.11 13.70 -2.78
CA SER A 174 -19.94 14.18 -3.49
C SER A 174 -19.32 13.04 -4.29
N THR A 175 -18.45 13.39 -5.23
CA THR A 175 -17.67 12.41 -6.00
C THR A 175 -16.19 12.73 -5.83
N ILE A 176 -15.41 11.73 -5.47
CA ILE A 176 -13.96 11.89 -5.28
C ILE A 176 -13.30 12.04 -6.64
N ASN A 177 -12.65 13.18 -6.84
CA ASN A 177 -11.80 13.45 -7.98
C ASN A 177 -10.34 13.49 -7.52
N MET A 178 -9.47 12.77 -8.19
CA MET A 178 -8.05 12.79 -7.86
C MET A 178 -7.43 14.17 -8.15
N PRO A 179 -6.50 14.65 -7.31
CA PRO A 179 -5.95 14.11 -6.07
C PRO A 179 -6.54 14.79 -4.82
N GLN A 180 -7.65 14.30 -4.32
CA GLN A 180 -8.23 14.79 -3.06
C GLN A 180 -7.65 14.04 -1.86
N LYS A 181 -7.47 14.75 -0.74
CA LYS A 181 -7.16 14.14 0.54
C LYS A 181 -8.43 13.50 1.12
N ILE A 182 -8.32 12.24 1.49
CA ILE A 182 -9.42 11.45 2.06
C ILE A 182 -9.05 11.10 3.50
N ASN A 183 -9.72 11.73 4.45
CA ASN A 183 -9.53 11.44 5.88
C ASN A 183 -10.49 10.35 6.31
N LEU A 184 -9.96 9.31 6.94
CA LEU A 184 -10.78 8.23 7.49
C LEU A 184 -11.26 8.60 8.89
N ASN A 185 -12.58 8.52 9.11
CA ASN A 185 -13.18 8.68 10.42
C ASN A 185 -13.38 7.31 11.10
N VAL A 186 -14.07 6.38 10.43
CA VAL A 186 -14.32 5.04 10.96
C VAL A 186 -14.63 4.05 9.83
N ILE A 187 -14.26 2.78 10.04
CA ILE A 187 -14.68 1.66 9.19
C ILE A 187 -15.95 1.04 9.76
N ARG A 188 -16.92 0.80 8.88
CA ARG A 188 -18.18 0.07 9.16
C ARG A 188 -18.41 -0.99 8.10
N GLY A 189 -18.01 -2.23 8.41
CA GLY A 189 -18.09 -3.34 7.45
C GLY A 189 -17.30 -3.05 6.18
N ASN A 190 -17.96 -3.09 5.02
CA ASN A 190 -17.34 -2.79 3.73
C ASN A 190 -17.34 -1.29 3.38
N TRP A 191 -17.81 -0.44 4.29
CA TRP A 191 -17.89 0.99 4.13
C TRP A 191 -16.95 1.74 5.07
N ALA A 192 -16.46 2.86 4.59
CA ALA A 192 -15.65 3.78 5.37
C ALA A 192 -16.33 5.14 5.45
N LEU A 193 -16.54 5.66 6.66
CA LEU A 193 -16.94 7.05 6.85
C LEU A 193 -15.69 7.91 6.68
N VAL A 194 -15.74 8.78 5.68
CA VAL A 194 -14.61 9.62 5.28
C VAL A 194 -15.02 11.08 5.21
N SER A 195 -14.05 11.96 5.34
CA SER A 195 -14.16 13.38 5.04
C SER A 195 -13.24 13.71 3.87
N VAL A 196 -13.82 14.30 2.83
CA VAL A 196 -13.09 14.73 1.63
C VAL A 196 -13.20 16.25 1.49
N PHE A 197 -12.15 16.88 0.97
CA PHE A 197 -12.11 18.31 0.75
C PHE A 197 -12.23 18.60 -0.74
N ASP A 198 -13.35 19.20 -1.13
CA ASP A 198 -13.55 19.69 -2.48
C ASP A 198 -12.78 20.99 -2.74
N LEU A 199 -12.82 21.48 -3.97
CA LEU A 199 -12.13 22.74 -4.37
C LEU A 199 -12.62 23.96 -3.60
N ASP A 200 -13.87 23.94 -3.10
CA ASP A 200 -14.45 24.97 -2.24
C ASP A 200 -13.89 24.94 -0.80
N ARG A 201 -13.04 23.95 -0.47
CA ARG A 201 -12.46 23.69 0.86
C ARG A 201 -13.49 23.40 1.95
N ILE A 202 -14.74 23.14 1.58
CA ILE A 202 -15.79 22.69 2.49
C ILE A 202 -15.71 21.18 2.59
N PRO A 203 -15.46 20.60 3.78
CA PRO A 203 -15.38 19.16 3.92
C PRO A 203 -16.76 18.52 3.66
N LYS A 204 -16.76 17.46 2.85
CA LYS A 204 -17.92 16.60 2.66
C LYS A 204 -17.66 15.31 3.43
N THR A 205 -18.59 14.95 4.32
CA THR A 205 -18.49 13.73 5.13
C THR A 205 -19.55 12.77 4.69
N GLY A 206 -19.15 11.53 4.45
CA GLY A 206 -20.05 10.46 4.02
C GLY A 206 -19.32 9.14 3.86
N TYR A 207 -20.02 8.17 3.30
CA TYR A 207 -19.54 6.80 3.19
C TYR A 207 -19.02 6.50 1.80
N VAL A 208 -17.85 5.85 1.73
CA VAL A 208 -17.33 5.22 0.52
C VAL A 208 -17.21 3.73 0.73
N ARG A 209 -17.43 2.95 -0.32
CA ARG A 209 -17.18 1.51 -0.28
C ARG A 209 -15.67 1.27 -0.37
N TRP A 210 -15.05 0.81 0.70
CA TRP A 210 -13.61 0.57 0.70
C TRP A 210 -13.20 -0.82 0.25
N ARG A 211 -14.13 -1.79 0.31
CA ARG A 211 -13.93 -3.14 -0.24
C ARG A 211 -15.26 -3.72 -0.76
N SER A 212 -15.15 -4.72 -1.66
CA SER A 212 -16.28 -5.52 -2.11
C SER A 212 -16.74 -6.51 -1.04
N GLU A 213 -17.88 -7.15 -1.27
CA GLU A 213 -18.35 -8.28 -0.43
C GLU A 213 -17.34 -9.43 -0.41
N ASP A 214 -16.63 -9.65 -1.52
CA ASP A 214 -15.59 -10.68 -1.65
C ASP A 214 -14.24 -10.26 -1.03
N GLY A 215 -14.15 -9.05 -0.46
CA GLY A 215 -12.96 -8.53 0.19
C GLY A 215 -11.94 -7.86 -0.74
N VAL A 216 -12.28 -7.62 -2.02
CA VAL A 216 -11.42 -6.83 -2.92
C VAL A 216 -11.41 -5.38 -2.45
N ARG A 217 -10.24 -4.86 -2.13
CA ARG A 217 -10.08 -3.52 -1.60
C ARG A 217 -10.06 -2.47 -2.71
N TYR A 218 -10.73 -1.35 -2.47
CA TYR A 218 -10.83 -0.21 -3.38
C TYR A 218 -10.09 1.02 -2.87
N TYR A 219 -9.92 1.11 -1.57
CA TYR A 219 -9.14 2.14 -0.88
C TYR A 219 -8.10 1.48 0.00
N PHE A 220 -6.99 2.16 0.21
CA PHE A 220 -5.91 1.67 1.05
C PHE A 220 -5.30 2.82 1.88
N PRO A 221 -4.88 2.57 3.13
CA PRO A 221 -4.18 3.57 3.92
C PRO A 221 -2.94 4.10 3.20
N GLU A 222 -2.80 5.41 3.13
CA GLU A 222 -1.68 6.10 2.48
C GLU A 222 -0.48 6.17 3.43
N VAL A 223 0.08 5.03 3.80
CA VAL A 223 1.20 4.94 4.75
C VAL A 223 2.43 5.60 4.15
N LYS A 224 3.00 6.60 4.89
CA LYS A 224 4.16 7.40 4.47
C LYS A 224 5.25 7.38 5.52
#